data_28ecc766b977a5649bca6ba7ea88c255
#
_entry.id   28ecc766b977a5649bca6ba7ea88c255
#
_cell.length_a   1.000
_cell.length_b   1.000
_cell.length_c   1.000
_cell.angle_alpha   90.00
_cell.angle_beta   90.00
_cell.angle_gamma   90.00
#
_symmetry.space_group_name_H-M   'P 1'
#
loop_
_entity.id
_entity.type
_entity.pdbx_description
1 polymer ?
#
loop_
_entity_poly.entity_id
_entity_poly.type
_entity_poly.pdbx_seq_one_letter_code
_entity_poly.pdbx_strand_id
1 'polypeptide(L)'
;MEPNDDDVLPDSLDDCLARAALASASGLSRGMLRLIVEVFVPELFDPLSGAMMANEGDQMKYWNMTRAYCQRLQSLTEGTVRVVYPDAGVAAMLSSQWGEGNFTFGSLNDRKPFDAEEDDLVVIACPDPQGVDEVIKISRDAEEQAATAAPGDDKTMPPV
;
A
#
# COMPACT_ATOMS: atom_id res chain seq x y z
N MET A 1 -19.50 28.02 -9.09
CA MET A 1 -18.73 27.11 -8.23
C MET A 1 -17.92 26.26 -9.18
N GLU A 2 -16.62 26.47 -9.22
CA GLU A 2 -15.76 25.62 -10.02
C GLU A 2 -15.76 24.22 -9.39
N PRO A 3 -15.89 23.13 -10.18
CA PRO A 3 -15.80 21.80 -9.63
C PRO A 3 -14.42 21.65 -8.98
N ASN A 4 -14.42 21.19 -7.76
CA ASN A 4 -13.19 20.81 -7.09
C ASN A 4 -12.56 19.66 -7.89
N ASP A 5 -11.25 19.64 -8.04
CA ASP A 5 -10.53 18.55 -8.74
C ASP A 5 -10.91 17.16 -8.19
N ASP A 6 -11.35 17.09 -6.94
CA ASP A 6 -11.81 15.86 -6.32
C ASP A 6 -13.16 15.34 -6.87
N ASP A 7 -13.94 16.21 -7.54
CA ASP A 7 -15.24 15.86 -8.12
C ASP A 7 -15.12 15.35 -9.57
N VAL A 8 -13.94 15.40 -10.15
CA VAL A 8 -13.69 14.97 -11.52
C VAL A 8 -13.12 13.56 -11.53
N LEU A 9 -13.76 12.67 -12.30
CA LEU A 9 -13.25 11.32 -12.48
C LEU A 9 -11.86 11.33 -13.11
N PRO A 10 -10.99 10.37 -12.73
CA PRO A 10 -9.69 10.23 -13.39
C PRO A 10 -9.83 9.95 -14.89
N ASP A 11 -8.98 10.57 -15.70
CA ASP A 11 -8.97 10.41 -17.15
C ASP A 11 -8.39 9.05 -17.60
N SER A 12 -7.59 8.43 -16.75
CA SER A 12 -6.90 7.17 -17.04
C SER A 12 -6.56 6.43 -15.75
N LEU A 13 -6.16 5.17 -15.89
CA LEU A 13 -5.63 4.40 -14.76
C LEU A 13 -4.40 5.09 -14.15
N ASP A 14 -3.53 5.61 -14.98
CA ASP A 14 -2.32 6.32 -14.53
C ASP A 14 -2.67 7.56 -13.69
N ASP A 15 -3.62 8.37 -14.14
CA ASP A 15 -4.14 9.51 -13.39
C ASP A 15 -4.81 9.07 -12.08
N CYS A 16 -5.59 8.00 -12.11
CA CYS A 16 -6.19 7.41 -10.91
C CYS A 16 -5.14 7.02 -9.86
N LEU A 17 -4.10 6.32 -10.27
CA LEU A 17 -3.03 5.91 -9.37
C LEU A 17 -2.23 7.10 -8.83
N ALA A 18 -2.01 8.11 -9.65
CA ALA A 18 -1.35 9.35 -9.23
C ALA A 18 -2.15 10.07 -8.14
N ARG A 19 -3.46 10.20 -8.33
CA ARG A 19 -4.35 10.82 -7.34
C ARG A 19 -4.45 10.00 -6.06
N ALA A 20 -4.54 8.67 -6.18
CA ALA A 20 -4.57 7.77 -5.03
C ALA A 20 -3.28 7.87 -4.19
N ALA A 21 -2.13 7.89 -4.83
CA ALA A 21 -0.84 8.06 -4.16
C ALA A 21 -0.73 9.42 -3.46
N LEU A 22 -1.16 10.48 -4.13
CA LEU A 22 -1.14 11.84 -3.56
C LEU A 22 -2.07 11.95 -2.35
N ALA A 23 -3.28 11.42 -2.43
CA ALA A 23 -4.22 11.39 -1.31
C ALA A 23 -3.68 10.58 -0.13
N SER A 24 -3.05 9.44 -0.41
CA SER A 24 -2.41 8.61 0.61
C SER A 24 -1.25 9.34 1.30
N ALA A 25 -0.35 9.95 0.54
CA ALA A 25 0.75 10.73 1.09
C ALA A 25 0.24 11.90 1.95
N SER A 26 -0.82 12.57 1.52
CA SER A 26 -1.47 13.64 2.27
C SER A 26 -2.06 13.14 3.59
N GLY A 27 -2.75 11.99 3.56
CA GLY A 27 -3.30 11.37 4.76
C GLY A 27 -2.21 11.00 5.77
N LEU A 28 -1.14 10.38 5.31
CA LEU A 28 0.01 10.02 6.14
C LEU A 28 0.68 11.25 6.76
N SER A 29 0.85 12.31 5.99
CA SER A 29 1.45 13.56 6.50
C SER A 29 0.60 14.26 7.56
N ARG A 30 -0.71 13.96 7.58
CA ARG A 30 -1.66 14.45 8.60
C ARG A 30 -1.75 13.55 9.82
N GLY A 31 -0.95 12.50 9.89
CA GLY A 31 -0.91 11.57 11.02
C GLY A 31 -1.87 10.39 10.93
N MET A 32 -2.47 10.13 9.79
CA MET A 32 -3.24 8.90 9.59
C MET A 32 -2.29 7.71 9.56
N LEU A 33 -2.51 6.73 10.43
CA LEU A 33 -1.67 5.54 10.54
C LEU A 33 -2.14 4.39 9.66
N ARG A 34 -3.40 4.41 9.25
CA ARG A 34 -4.01 3.37 8.41
C ARG A 34 -4.85 4.00 7.32
N LEU A 35 -4.68 3.49 6.12
CA LEU A 35 -5.43 3.92 4.94
C LEU A 35 -5.92 2.68 4.19
N ILE A 36 -7.09 2.78 3.64
CA ILE A 36 -7.61 1.81 2.67
C ILE A 36 -7.69 2.54 1.33
N VAL A 37 -7.06 1.95 0.32
CA VAL A 37 -7.06 2.48 -1.05
C VAL A 37 -7.80 1.50 -1.93
N GLU A 38 -8.95 1.90 -2.42
CA GLU A 38 -9.76 1.12 -3.33
C GLU A 38 -9.66 1.71 -4.73
N VAL A 39 -9.24 0.89 -5.68
CA VAL A 39 -9.17 1.26 -7.09
C VAL A 39 -10.07 0.33 -7.88
N PHE A 40 -11.12 0.89 -8.45
CA PHE A 40 -12.02 0.13 -9.29
C PHE A 40 -11.54 0.17 -10.75
N VAL A 41 -11.20 -1.00 -11.27
CA VAL A 41 -10.78 -1.16 -12.67
C VAL A 41 -11.84 -2.00 -13.38
N PRO A 42 -12.73 -1.38 -14.19
CA PRO A 42 -13.86 -2.08 -14.82
C PRO A 42 -13.44 -3.29 -15.65
N GLU A 43 -12.29 -3.21 -16.29
CA GLU A 43 -11.75 -4.30 -17.15
C GLU A 43 -11.36 -5.56 -16.37
N LEU A 44 -11.08 -5.40 -15.06
CA LEU A 44 -10.71 -6.50 -14.17
C LEU A 44 -11.87 -7.00 -13.32
N PHE A 45 -13.04 -6.41 -13.48
CA PHE A 45 -14.19 -6.70 -12.65
C PHE A 45 -15.30 -7.36 -13.47
N ASP A 46 -15.72 -8.57 -13.08
CA ASP A 46 -16.87 -9.22 -13.70
C ASP A 46 -18.18 -8.62 -13.17
N PRO A 47 -18.96 -7.93 -14.01
CA PRO A 47 -20.19 -7.28 -13.56
C PRO A 47 -21.29 -8.26 -13.14
N LEU A 48 -21.22 -9.53 -13.55
CA LEU A 48 -22.24 -10.53 -13.23
C LEU A 48 -21.99 -11.22 -11.89
N SER A 49 -20.73 -11.55 -11.59
CA SER A 49 -20.37 -12.26 -10.36
C SER A 49 -19.85 -11.33 -9.26
N GLY A 50 -19.47 -10.10 -9.60
CA GLY A 50 -18.76 -9.20 -8.69
C GLY A 50 -17.35 -9.66 -8.35
N ALA A 51 -16.88 -10.75 -8.97
CA ALA A 51 -15.55 -11.28 -8.75
C ALA A 51 -14.55 -10.67 -9.72
N MET A 52 -13.31 -10.53 -9.27
CA MET A 52 -12.23 -10.14 -10.14
C MET A 52 -11.91 -11.27 -11.12
N MET A 53 -11.70 -10.93 -12.39
CA MET A 53 -11.27 -11.90 -13.38
C MET A 53 -9.90 -12.45 -13.02
N ALA A 54 -9.77 -13.76 -12.94
CA ALA A 54 -8.61 -14.45 -12.38
C ALA A 54 -7.77 -15.17 -13.42
N ASN A 55 -7.67 -14.66 -14.66
CA ASN A 55 -6.70 -15.22 -15.61
C ASN A 55 -5.29 -14.64 -15.33
N GLU A 56 -4.26 -15.35 -15.79
CA GLU A 56 -2.87 -14.94 -15.55
C GLU A 56 -2.53 -13.53 -16.06
N GLY A 57 -3.12 -13.14 -17.19
CA GLY A 57 -2.91 -11.83 -17.78
C GLY A 57 -3.50 -10.71 -16.92
N ASP A 58 -4.65 -10.95 -16.36
CA ASP A 58 -5.32 -9.98 -15.47
C ASP A 58 -4.60 -9.86 -14.13
N GLN A 59 -4.08 -10.95 -13.59
CA GLN A 59 -3.25 -10.92 -12.39
C GLN A 59 -1.99 -10.08 -12.59
N MET A 60 -1.31 -10.22 -13.72
CA MET A 60 -0.13 -9.41 -14.03
C MET A 60 -0.45 -7.92 -14.19
N LYS A 61 -1.59 -7.58 -14.80
CA LYS A 61 -2.06 -6.19 -14.85
C LYS A 61 -2.27 -5.61 -13.45
N TYR A 62 -2.84 -6.41 -12.60
CA TYR A 62 -3.11 -6.06 -11.22
C TYR A 62 -1.84 -5.83 -10.40
N TRP A 63 -0.85 -6.72 -10.54
CA TRP A 63 0.45 -6.54 -9.89
C TRP A 63 1.19 -5.32 -10.43
N ASN A 64 1.15 -5.09 -11.73
CA ASN A 64 1.74 -3.90 -12.33
C ASN A 64 1.07 -2.60 -11.85
N MET A 65 -0.23 -2.62 -11.67
CA MET A 65 -0.97 -1.50 -11.08
C MET A 65 -0.51 -1.23 -9.65
N THR A 66 -0.39 -2.25 -8.84
CA THR A 66 0.10 -2.14 -7.46
C THR A 66 1.53 -1.56 -7.42
N ARG A 67 2.39 -2.05 -8.32
CA ARG A 67 3.76 -1.53 -8.47
C ARG A 67 3.76 -0.05 -8.82
N ALA A 68 2.98 0.36 -9.81
CA ALA A 68 2.89 1.75 -10.24
C ALA A 68 2.40 2.67 -9.10
N TYR A 69 1.41 2.23 -8.34
CA TYR A 69 0.97 2.95 -7.15
C TYR A 69 2.08 3.09 -6.11
N CYS A 70 2.76 2.01 -5.77
CA CYS A 70 3.84 2.01 -4.78
C CYS A 70 5.02 2.89 -5.20
N GLN A 71 5.37 2.89 -6.48
CA GLN A 71 6.41 3.76 -7.03
C GLN A 71 6.05 5.25 -6.86
N ARG A 72 4.81 5.60 -7.14
CA ARG A 72 4.32 6.97 -6.96
C ARG A 72 4.29 7.36 -5.49
N LEU A 73 3.78 6.48 -4.65
CA LEU A 73 3.71 6.71 -3.21
C LEU A 73 5.12 6.91 -2.62
N GLN A 74 6.07 6.09 -3.02
CA GLN A 74 7.44 6.21 -2.57
C GLN A 74 8.09 7.52 -2.99
N SER A 75 7.79 8.02 -4.19
CA SER A 75 8.29 9.33 -4.63
C SER A 75 7.72 10.52 -3.86
N LEU A 76 6.58 10.32 -3.20
CA LEU A 76 5.88 11.35 -2.43
C LEU A 76 6.13 11.25 -0.91
N THR A 77 6.70 10.15 -0.46
CA THR A 77 7.01 9.88 0.95
C THR A 77 8.51 9.72 1.13
N GLU A 78 9.01 10.05 2.30
CA GLU A 78 10.38 9.75 2.67
C GLU A 78 10.45 8.38 3.32
N GLY A 79 11.51 7.63 3.03
CA GLY A 79 11.78 6.36 3.66
C GLY A 79 11.56 5.14 2.78
N THR A 80 11.58 3.99 3.42
CA THR A 80 11.46 2.69 2.77
C THR A 80 10.01 2.22 2.72
N VAL A 81 9.64 1.62 1.60
CA VAL A 81 8.31 1.02 1.40
C VAL A 81 8.47 -0.50 1.31
N ARG A 82 7.77 -1.21 2.18
CA ARG A 82 7.60 -2.65 2.05
C ARG A 82 6.24 -2.96 1.45
N VAL A 83 6.23 -3.81 0.44
CA VAL A 83 5.01 -4.29 -0.20
C VAL A 83 4.77 -5.74 0.23
N VAL A 84 3.66 -5.98 0.89
CA VAL A 84 3.27 -7.30 1.41
C VAL A 84 2.21 -7.89 0.52
N TYR A 85 2.51 -9.02 -0.10
CA TYR A 85 1.62 -9.75 -1.00
C TYR A 85 0.86 -10.86 -0.27
N PRO A 86 -0.24 -11.38 -0.87
CA PRO A 86 -1.05 -12.43 -0.23
C PRO A 86 -0.28 -13.71 0.09
N ASP A 87 0.68 -14.08 -0.75
CA ASP A 87 1.48 -15.28 -0.53
C ASP A 87 2.96 -15.10 -0.92
N ALA A 88 3.79 -15.97 -0.37
CA ALA A 88 5.23 -15.94 -0.58
C ALA A 88 5.64 -16.25 -2.03
N GLY A 89 4.85 -17.04 -2.75
CA GLY A 89 5.10 -17.37 -4.16
C GLY A 89 4.97 -16.16 -5.05
N VAL A 90 3.92 -15.38 -4.86
CA VAL A 90 3.71 -14.10 -5.56
C VAL A 90 4.83 -13.12 -5.23
N ALA A 91 5.15 -12.95 -3.96
CA ALA A 91 6.21 -12.05 -3.52
C ALA A 91 7.56 -12.42 -4.16
N ALA A 92 7.94 -13.69 -4.14
CA ALA A 92 9.18 -14.17 -4.74
C ALA A 92 9.21 -14.00 -6.27
N MET A 93 8.12 -14.32 -6.94
CA MET A 93 7.99 -14.14 -8.39
C MET A 93 8.17 -12.68 -8.79
N LEU A 94 7.48 -11.77 -8.12
CA LEU A 94 7.54 -10.33 -8.44
C LEU A 94 8.90 -9.73 -8.07
N SER A 95 9.49 -10.14 -6.96
CA SER A 95 10.85 -9.73 -6.59
C SER A 95 11.87 -10.16 -7.65
N SER A 96 11.74 -11.37 -8.17
CA SER A 96 12.60 -11.88 -9.26
C SER A 96 12.39 -11.12 -10.58
N GLN A 97 11.14 -10.83 -10.93
CA GLN A 97 10.83 -10.15 -12.20
C GLN A 97 11.19 -8.66 -12.20
N TRP A 98 10.98 -7.99 -11.08
CA TRP A 98 11.21 -6.55 -10.99
C TRP A 98 12.62 -6.19 -10.52
N GLY A 99 13.36 -7.17 -10.03
CA GLY A 99 14.71 -6.98 -9.52
C GLY A 99 14.76 -6.15 -8.23
N GLU A 100 15.97 -5.80 -7.85
CA GLU A 100 16.19 -4.87 -6.75
C GLU A 100 15.70 -3.49 -7.16
N GLY A 101 14.63 -3.05 -6.56
CA GLY A 101 14.06 -1.74 -6.73
C GLY A 101 14.05 -0.99 -5.42
N ASN A 102 13.28 0.07 -5.40
CA ASN A 102 13.11 0.90 -4.24
C ASN A 102 12.18 0.30 -3.17
N PHE A 103 11.66 -0.91 -3.40
CA PHE A 103 10.78 -1.59 -2.47
C PHE A 103 11.44 -2.81 -1.87
N THR A 104 11.01 -3.14 -0.66
CA THR A 104 11.20 -4.46 -0.10
C THR A 104 9.93 -5.28 -0.24
N PHE A 105 10.07 -6.59 -0.37
CA PHE A 105 8.95 -7.51 -0.60
C PHE A 105 8.72 -8.40 0.60
N GLY A 106 7.47 -8.63 0.91
CA GLY A 106 7.05 -9.56 1.95
C GLY A 106 5.76 -10.27 1.56
N SER A 107 5.36 -11.22 2.38
CA SER A 107 4.07 -11.90 2.22
C SER A 107 3.31 -11.98 3.53
N LEU A 108 1.99 -12.15 3.45
CA LEU A 108 1.15 -12.36 4.64
C LEU A 108 1.53 -13.63 5.40
N ASN A 109 2.15 -14.60 4.70
CA ASN A 109 2.59 -15.87 5.28
C ASN A 109 3.97 -15.79 5.93
N ASP A 110 4.67 -14.68 5.81
CA ASP A 110 5.97 -14.50 6.42
C ASP A 110 5.83 -14.45 7.95
N ARG A 111 6.82 -15.02 8.62
CA ARG A 111 6.90 -14.97 10.09
C ARG A 111 6.99 -13.54 10.59
N LYS A 112 7.69 -12.68 9.85
CA LYS A 112 7.85 -11.25 10.11
C LYS A 112 7.51 -10.49 8.81
N PRO A 113 6.22 -10.20 8.56
CA PRO A 113 5.80 -9.59 7.29
C PRO A 113 6.39 -8.20 7.04
N PHE A 114 6.75 -7.48 8.08
CA PHE A 114 7.43 -6.20 8.00
C PHE A 114 8.40 -6.01 9.17
N ASP A 115 9.31 -5.05 9.03
CA ASP A 115 10.27 -4.68 10.06
C ASP A 115 10.13 -3.19 10.40
N ALA A 116 9.64 -2.89 11.57
CA ALA A 116 9.42 -1.50 11.99
C ALA A 116 10.70 -0.67 12.16
N GLU A 117 11.85 -1.31 12.27
CA GLU A 117 13.13 -0.60 12.32
C GLU A 117 13.64 -0.23 10.92
N GLU A 118 13.25 -1.00 9.90
CA GLU A 118 13.71 -0.83 8.53
C GLU A 118 12.64 -0.28 7.59
N ASP A 119 11.37 -0.53 7.88
CA ASP A 119 10.25 -0.20 7.01
C ASP A 119 9.49 1.02 7.54
N ASP A 120 9.50 2.10 6.79
CA ASP A 120 8.78 3.32 7.16
C ASP A 120 7.31 3.26 6.78
N LEU A 121 7.00 2.52 5.71
CA LEU A 121 5.66 2.36 5.19
C LEU A 121 5.43 0.92 4.72
N VAL A 122 4.30 0.36 5.12
CA VAL A 122 3.87 -0.97 4.69
C VAL A 122 2.63 -0.84 3.82
N VAL A 123 2.71 -1.37 2.61
CA VAL A 123 1.58 -1.48 1.69
C VAL A 123 1.17 -2.93 1.58
N ILE A 124 -0.03 -3.27 2.01
CA ILE A 124 -0.59 -4.61 1.83
C ILE A 124 -1.32 -4.63 0.50
N ALA A 125 -0.76 -5.36 -0.44
CA ALA A 125 -1.27 -5.43 -1.80
C ALA A 125 -2.34 -6.52 -1.90
N CYS A 126 -3.56 -6.09 -2.14
CA CYS A 126 -4.63 -6.96 -2.62
C CYS A 126 -4.88 -8.20 -1.76
N PRO A 127 -5.11 -8.04 -0.47
CA PRO A 127 -5.39 -9.17 0.39
C PRO A 127 -6.66 -9.88 -0.05
N ASP A 128 -6.61 -11.19 -0.11
CA ASP A 128 -7.79 -12.00 -0.33
C ASP A 128 -8.61 -12.18 0.98
N PRO A 129 -9.84 -12.69 0.89
CA PRO A 129 -10.66 -12.89 2.09
C PRO A 129 -10.05 -13.88 3.10
N GLN A 130 -9.16 -14.76 2.67
CA GLN A 130 -8.48 -15.72 3.55
C GLN A 130 -7.37 -15.06 4.38
N GLY A 131 -6.83 -13.95 3.91
CA GLY A 131 -5.77 -13.19 4.58
C GLY A 131 -6.25 -12.10 5.52
N VAL A 132 -7.54 -11.99 5.80
CA VAL A 132 -8.09 -10.88 6.62
C VAL A 132 -7.50 -10.83 8.03
N ASP A 133 -7.36 -11.99 8.66
CA ASP A 133 -6.83 -12.06 10.03
C ASP A 133 -5.37 -11.59 10.09
N GLU A 134 -4.56 -11.96 9.10
CA GLU A 134 -3.17 -11.52 8.96
C GLU A 134 -3.09 -10.01 8.69
N VAL A 135 -3.97 -9.48 7.85
CA VAL A 135 -4.05 -8.03 7.57
C VAL A 135 -4.38 -7.25 8.85
N ILE A 136 -5.35 -7.71 9.61
CA ILE A 136 -5.74 -7.09 10.88
C ILE A 136 -4.57 -7.11 11.86
N LYS A 137 -3.87 -8.24 11.96
CA LYS A 137 -2.71 -8.39 12.83
C LYS A 137 -1.59 -7.43 12.44
N ILE A 138 -1.20 -7.41 11.16
CA ILE A 138 -0.15 -6.51 10.65
C ILE A 138 -0.52 -5.06 10.91
N SER A 139 -1.76 -4.69 10.64
CA SER A 139 -2.25 -3.33 10.86
C SER A 139 -2.17 -2.91 12.32
N ARG A 140 -2.51 -3.80 13.23
CA ARG A 140 -2.42 -3.56 14.69
C ARG A 140 -0.96 -3.47 15.14
N ASP A 141 -0.12 -4.40 14.72
CA ASP A 141 1.29 -4.42 15.09
C ASP A 141 2.01 -3.17 14.57
N ALA A 142 1.72 -2.74 13.35
CA ALA A 142 2.27 -1.51 12.77
C ALA A 142 1.83 -0.26 13.55
N GLU A 143 0.57 -0.20 13.95
CA GLU A 143 0.05 0.92 14.74
C GLU A 143 0.69 0.98 16.14
N GLU A 144 0.83 -0.16 16.81
CA GLU A 144 1.49 -0.25 18.12
C GLU A 144 2.96 0.16 18.03
N GLN A 145 3.66 -0.27 16.99
CA GLN A 145 5.06 0.08 16.78
C GLN A 145 5.23 1.56 16.42
N ALA A 146 4.33 2.12 15.61
CA ALA A 146 4.32 3.55 15.33
C ALA A 146 4.07 4.39 16.60
N ALA A 147 3.21 3.94 17.48
CA ALA A 147 2.94 4.61 18.75
C ALA A 147 4.15 4.57 19.71
N THR A 148 4.93 3.48 19.71
CA THR A 148 6.14 3.35 20.54
C THR A 148 7.35 4.05 19.93
N ALA A 149 7.44 4.12 18.60
CA ALA A 149 8.49 4.78 17.85
C ALA A 149 8.23 6.27 17.64
N ALA A 150 6.99 6.72 17.82
CA ALA A 150 6.71 8.14 17.87
C ALA A 150 7.72 8.78 18.83
N PRO A 151 8.42 9.88 18.46
CA PRO A 151 9.28 10.59 19.38
C PRO A 151 8.41 10.88 20.59
N GLY A 152 8.53 9.98 21.53
CA GLY A 152 7.83 10.09 22.79
C GLY A 152 8.20 11.43 23.31
N ASP A 153 7.24 12.21 23.49
CA ASP A 153 7.33 13.47 24.15
C ASP A 153 8.75 14.02 24.09
N ASP A 154 9.00 14.98 23.31
CA ASP A 154 10.25 15.71 23.45
C ASP A 154 10.38 16.16 24.91
N LYS A 155 10.76 15.21 25.76
CA LYS A 155 11.12 15.46 27.16
C LYS A 155 12.40 16.29 27.26
N THR A 156 12.91 16.67 26.12
CA THR A 156 14.07 17.53 25.97
C THR A 156 13.67 18.91 25.46
N MET A 157 12.44 19.36 25.66
CA MET A 157 12.27 20.80 25.70
C MET A 157 13.12 21.32 26.85
N PRO A 158 14.19 22.04 26.56
CA PRO A 158 14.95 22.64 27.65
C PRO A 158 13.99 23.52 28.41
N PRO A 159 13.99 23.47 29.75
CA PRO A 159 13.20 24.41 30.55
C PRO A 159 13.62 25.80 30.14
N VAL A 160 12.65 26.58 29.77
CA VAL A 160 12.85 27.99 29.51
C VAL A 160 13.30 28.66 30.80
#